data_af6abc34fbf99702ffcc75a3e1a94763
#
_entry.id   af6abc34fbf99702ffcc75a3e1a94763
#
_cell.length_a   1.000
_cell.length_b   1.000
_cell.length_c   1.000
_cell.angle_alpha   90.00
_cell.angle_beta   90.00
_cell.angle_gamma   90.00
#
_symmetry.space_group_name_H-M   'P 1'
#
loop_
_entity.id
_entity.type
_entity.pdbx_description
1 polymer ?
#
loop_
_entity_poly.entity_id
_entity_poly.type
_entity_poly.pdbx_seq_one_letter_code
_entity_poly.pdbx_strand_id
1 'polypeptide(L)'
;PNDVLNFTFIGYKTDQIPIKGRDYIKVEMEPESKNLQEVTVVAFGEQKKESVVSSITTVRPGDLKSASSDLTTSFAGKIPGMIAWQTGGLPGALTEDEMNTKFYIRGITSFQSSANSDPLILIDGVESSKLELSRLVVEDIESFSVLKDASATAMYGARGANGVILVTTKKGEEGSVYTTARYEVVVSRPTKEIDVVDPITYMKMYNQAIMGRSNAGVPKYSVEYINRTAS
;
A
#
# COMPACT_ATOMS: atom_id res chain seq x y z
N PRO A 1 -53.64 33.52 -12.12
CA PRO A 1 -52.39 33.19 -12.82
C PRO A 1 -51.69 32.04 -12.10
N ASN A 2 -51.40 30.96 -12.84
CA ASN A 2 -50.72 29.75 -12.30
C ASN A 2 -49.21 29.86 -12.52
N ASP A 3 -48.62 30.96 -12.06
CA ASP A 3 -47.19 31.15 -12.25
C ASP A 3 -46.41 30.26 -11.26
N VAL A 4 -45.33 29.67 -11.76
CA VAL A 4 -44.45 28.79 -11.00
C VAL A 4 -43.08 29.42 -10.93
N LEU A 5 -42.53 29.56 -9.75
CA LEU A 5 -41.15 30.00 -9.53
C LEU A 5 -40.22 28.81 -9.52
N ASN A 6 -39.16 28.88 -10.31
CA ASN A 6 -38.10 27.91 -10.33
C ASN A 6 -36.88 28.44 -9.51
N PHE A 7 -36.50 27.70 -8.48
CA PHE A 7 -35.36 28.00 -7.68
C PHE A 7 -34.23 27.04 -8.05
N THR A 8 -33.12 27.59 -8.55
CA THR A 8 -31.95 26.82 -8.94
C THR A 8 -30.73 27.42 -8.28
N PHE A 9 -30.00 26.60 -7.55
CA PHE A 9 -28.73 26.99 -6.94
C PHE A 9 -27.71 25.86 -7.10
N ILE A 10 -26.45 26.22 -7.30
CA ILE A 10 -25.37 25.22 -7.51
C ILE A 10 -25.24 24.36 -6.26
N GLY A 11 -25.37 23.04 -6.42
CA GLY A 11 -25.27 22.07 -5.30
C GLY A 11 -26.59 21.77 -4.59
N TYR A 12 -27.72 22.32 -5.06
CA TYR A 12 -29.05 22.06 -4.54
C TYR A 12 -30.00 21.55 -5.63
N LYS A 13 -31.00 20.74 -5.25
CA LYS A 13 -32.05 20.29 -6.17
C LYS A 13 -32.87 21.49 -6.62
N THR A 14 -33.19 21.53 -7.92
CA THR A 14 -34.12 22.51 -8.43
C THR A 14 -35.50 22.30 -7.84
N ASP A 15 -36.06 23.33 -7.20
CA ASP A 15 -37.42 23.29 -6.63
C ASP A 15 -38.37 24.19 -7.42
N GLN A 16 -39.56 23.71 -7.67
CA GLN A 16 -40.61 24.41 -8.44
C GLN A 16 -41.84 24.66 -7.53
N ILE A 17 -42.05 25.93 -7.20
CA ILE A 17 -43.11 26.32 -6.28
C ILE A 17 -44.15 27.20 -7.00
N PRO A 18 -45.41 26.78 -7.05
CA PRO A 18 -46.50 27.61 -7.58
C PRO A 18 -46.83 28.77 -6.62
N ILE A 19 -46.94 29.97 -7.17
CA ILE A 19 -47.21 31.21 -6.40
C ILE A 19 -48.54 31.18 -5.67
N LYS A 20 -49.62 30.77 -6.32
CA LYS A 20 -50.98 30.64 -5.78
C LYS A 20 -51.42 31.87 -4.97
N GLY A 21 -51.05 33.08 -5.39
CA GLY A 21 -51.44 34.31 -4.73
C GLY A 21 -50.83 34.57 -3.35
N ARG A 22 -49.71 33.95 -3.02
CA ARG A 22 -48.99 34.15 -1.76
C ARG A 22 -48.02 35.33 -1.91
N ASP A 23 -48.01 36.26 -0.95
CA ASP A 23 -47.12 37.42 -0.92
C ASP A 23 -45.69 37.06 -0.42
N TYR A 24 -45.57 35.94 0.27
CA TYR A 24 -44.29 35.45 0.79
C TYR A 24 -44.17 33.93 0.61
N ILE A 25 -43.03 33.50 0.08
CA ILE A 25 -42.70 32.10 -0.11
C ILE A 25 -41.35 31.81 0.54
N LYS A 26 -41.35 30.99 1.60
CA LYS A 26 -40.13 30.46 2.21
C LYS A 26 -39.71 29.20 1.44
N VAL A 27 -38.51 29.18 0.92
CA VAL A 27 -37.93 28.05 0.18
C VAL A 27 -36.81 27.46 1.01
N GLU A 28 -36.92 26.18 1.34
CA GLU A 28 -35.86 25.40 1.96
C GLU A 28 -35.34 24.43 0.90
N MET A 29 -34.21 24.76 0.26
CA MET A 29 -33.63 23.93 -0.78
C MET A 29 -32.86 22.75 -0.16
N GLU A 30 -33.14 21.54 -0.66
CA GLU A 30 -32.39 20.35 -0.29
C GLU A 30 -31.05 20.32 -1.04
N PRO A 31 -29.93 20.09 -0.34
CA PRO A 31 -28.65 19.90 -1.03
C PRO A 31 -28.76 18.69 -1.95
N GLU A 32 -28.42 18.87 -3.22
CA GLU A 32 -28.23 17.76 -4.14
C GLU A 32 -26.96 17.03 -3.73
N SER A 33 -27.11 15.99 -2.92
CA SER A 33 -26.04 15.02 -2.75
C SER A 33 -25.87 14.35 -4.13
N LYS A 34 -25.03 14.91 -5.00
CA LYS A 34 -24.45 14.12 -6.06
C LYS A 34 -23.74 12.98 -5.34
N ASN A 35 -24.34 11.80 -5.37
CA ASN A 35 -23.58 10.59 -5.23
C ASN A 35 -22.49 10.72 -6.30
N LEU A 36 -21.30 11.11 -5.88
CA LEU A 36 -20.10 11.00 -6.71
C LEU A 36 -20.09 9.54 -7.09
N GLN A 37 -20.52 9.26 -8.33
CA GLN A 37 -20.48 7.92 -8.86
C GLN A 37 -19.01 7.52 -8.75
N GLU A 38 -18.76 6.58 -7.84
CA GLU A 38 -17.41 6.12 -7.54
C GLU A 38 -16.78 5.64 -8.85
N VAL A 39 -15.87 6.44 -9.39
CA VAL A 39 -15.14 6.11 -10.61
C VAL A 39 -13.93 5.29 -10.20
N THR A 40 -13.69 4.22 -10.92
CA THR A 40 -12.49 3.41 -10.75
C THR A 40 -11.54 3.72 -11.87
N VAL A 41 -10.30 4.05 -11.53
CA VAL A 41 -9.23 4.23 -12.52
C VAL A 41 -8.93 2.86 -13.12
N VAL A 42 -9.09 2.75 -14.43
CA VAL A 42 -8.71 1.58 -15.22
C VAL A 42 -7.52 1.92 -16.11
N ALA A 43 -6.90 0.92 -16.68
CA ALA A 43 -5.62 0.98 -17.38
C ALA A 43 -5.42 2.18 -18.35
N PHE A 44 -6.49 2.70 -18.96
CA PHE A 44 -6.42 3.83 -19.91
C PHE A 44 -7.60 4.79 -19.75
N GLY A 45 -8.04 5.06 -18.53
CA GLY A 45 -9.10 6.03 -18.28
C GLY A 45 -9.88 5.77 -16.99
N GLU A 46 -10.94 6.53 -16.83
CA GLU A 46 -11.87 6.42 -15.72
C GLU A 46 -13.14 5.73 -16.18
N GLN A 47 -13.58 4.70 -15.49
CA GLN A 47 -14.85 4.02 -15.72
C GLN A 47 -15.72 4.03 -14.48
N LYS A 48 -17.03 4.06 -14.69
CA LYS A 48 -17.97 3.89 -13.57
C LYS A 48 -17.79 2.51 -12.96
N LYS A 49 -17.74 2.43 -11.64
CA LYS A 49 -17.54 1.18 -10.90
C LYS A 49 -18.51 0.07 -11.32
N GLU A 50 -19.74 0.43 -11.63
CA GLU A 50 -20.79 -0.50 -12.07
C GLU A 50 -20.51 -1.14 -13.44
N SER A 51 -19.70 -0.52 -14.29
CA SER A 51 -19.34 -1.02 -15.63
C SER A 51 -18.05 -1.84 -15.66
N VAL A 52 -17.37 -1.96 -14.53
CA VAL A 52 -16.12 -2.71 -14.44
C VAL A 52 -16.41 -4.18 -14.18
N VAL A 53 -16.30 -5.00 -15.22
CA VAL A 53 -16.53 -6.46 -15.16
C VAL A 53 -15.38 -7.21 -14.49
N SER A 54 -14.22 -6.56 -14.34
CA SER A 54 -13.02 -7.19 -13.80
C SER A 54 -12.84 -6.91 -12.31
N SER A 55 -12.15 -7.81 -11.60
CA SER A 55 -11.85 -7.67 -10.18
C SER A 55 -10.79 -6.60 -9.92
N ILE A 56 -11.22 -5.34 -9.95
CA ILE A 56 -10.39 -4.20 -9.53
C ILE A 56 -10.74 -3.88 -8.08
N THR A 57 -9.71 -3.79 -7.26
CA THR A 57 -9.87 -3.33 -5.87
C THR A 57 -9.29 -1.94 -5.75
N THR A 58 -10.15 -0.96 -5.55
CA THR A 58 -9.75 0.40 -5.21
C THR A 58 -9.69 0.53 -3.70
N VAL A 59 -8.58 1.05 -3.20
CA VAL A 59 -8.33 1.29 -1.77
C VAL A 59 -8.30 2.79 -1.55
N ARG A 60 -8.99 3.25 -0.53
CA ARG A 60 -8.94 4.68 -0.16
C ARG A 60 -7.57 5.00 0.40
N PRO A 61 -6.90 6.07 -0.06
CA PRO A 61 -5.58 6.42 0.45
C PRO A 61 -5.54 6.55 1.98
N GLY A 62 -6.61 7.07 2.58
CA GLY A 62 -6.74 7.19 4.03
C GLY A 62 -6.63 5.87 4.79
N ASP A 63 -7.07 4.76 4.18
CA ASP A 63 -7.00 3.42 4.78
C ASP A 63 -5.57 2.88 4.79
N LEU A 64 -4.69 3.42 3.92
CA LEU A 64 -3.29 3.04 3.84
C LEU A 64 -2.41 3.77 4.88
N LYS A 65 -2.95 4.70 5.66
CA LYS A 65 -2.18 5.38 6.70
C LYS A 65 -1.64 4.39 7.73
N SER A 66 -0.36 4.48 7.99
CA SER A 66 0.36 3.67 8.96
C SER A 66 1.29 4.57 9.78
N ALA A 67 1.70 4.10 10.94
CA ALA A 67 2.73 4.75 11.74
C ALA A 67 4.15 4.58 11.17
N SER A 68 4.29 3.86 10.05
CA SER A 68 5.55 3.67 9.35
C SER A 68 5.71 4.68 8.23
N SER A 69 6.95 5.10 7.99
CA SER A 69 7.32 5.91 6.81
C SER A 69 7.30 5.11 5.51
N ASP A 70 7.21 3.79 5.59
CA ASP A 70 7.13 2.89 4.45
C ASP A 70 5.67 2.54 4.17
N LEU A 71 5.15 3.02 3.02
CA LEU A 71 3.77 2.80 2.59
C LEU A 71 3.43 1.31 2.48
N THR A 72 4.37 0.48 2.04
CA THR A 72 4.14 -0.94 1.78
C THR A 72 3.85 -1.74 3.05
N THR A 73 4.32 -1.28 4.21
CA THR A 73 4.02 -1.91 5.50
C THR A 73 2.53 -1.87 5.85
N SER A 74 1.81 -0.93 5.28
CA SER A 74 0.36 -0.77 5.49
C SER A 74 -0.49 -1.73 4.67
N PHE A 75 0.07 -2.45 3.69
CA PHE A 75 -0.69 -3.30 2.77
C PHE A 75 -1.24 -4.57 3.45
N ALA A 76 -0.52 -5.06 4.47
CA ALA A 76 -0.91 -6.27 5.17
C ALA A 76 -2.32 -6.13 5.80
N GLY A 77 -3.24 -6.99 5.36
CA GLY A 77 -4.62 -7.03 5.85
C GLY A 77 -5.53 -5.89 5.39
N LYS A 78 -5.02 -4.87 4.67
CA LYS A 78 -5.84 -3.74 4.19
C LYS A 78 -6.28 -3.88 2.73
N ILE A 79 -5.54 -4.63 1.93
CA ILE A 79 -5.82 -4.80 0.51
C ILE A 79 -6.35 -6.22 0.26
N PRO A 80 -7.65 -6.40 -0.04
CA PRO A 80 -8.21 -7.72 -0.30
C PRO A 80 -7.53 -8.40 -1.49
N GLY A 81 -7.11 -9.66 -1.32
CA GLY A 81 -6.44 -10.46 -2.34
C GLY A 81 -4.97 -10.16 -2.55
N MET A 82 -4.37 -9.34 -1.69
CA MET A 82 -2.93 -9.14 -1.58
C MET A 82 -2.41 -9.88 -0.34
N ILE A 83 -1.36 -10.65 -0.52
CA ILE A 83 -0.61 -11.26 0.58
C ILE A 83 0.59 -10.37 0.83
N ALA A 84 0.68 -9.81 2.02
CA ALA A 84 1.80 -8.97 2.42
C ALA A 84 2.25 -9.36 3.83
N TRP A 85 3.55 -9.37 4.04
CA TRP A 85 4.13 -9.59 5.37
C TRP A 85 5.40 -8.78 5.54
N GLN A 86 5.65 -8.41 6.76
CA GLN A 86 6.86 -7.69 7.14
C GLN A 86 7.98 -8.70 7.47
N THR A 87 9.11 -8.60 6.81
CA THR A 87 10.27 -9.46 7.02
C THR A 87 11.17 -9.00 8.16
N GLY A 88 11.13 -7.72 8.47
CA GLY A 88 11.92 -7.11 9.54
C GLY A 88 11.27 -5.84 10.05
N GLY A 89 11.93 -5.16 10.96
CA GLY A 89 11.49 -3.89 11.54
C GLY A 89 12.54 -2.79 11.40
N LEU A 90 13.49 -2.95 10.50
CA LEU A 90 14.53 -1.94 10.28
C LEU A 90 13.93 -0.72 9.60
N PRO A 91 14.10 0.49 10.17
CA PRO A 91 13.63 1.71 9.53
C PRO A 91 14.51 2.06 8.33
N GLY A 92 13.86 2.36 7.21
CA GLY A 92 14.50 2.90 6.00
C GLY A 92 15.28 1.87 5.19
N ALA A 93 14.60 1.23 4.25
CA ALA A 93 15.29 0.46 3.22
C ALA A 93 15.99 1.42 2.24
N LEU A 94 17.24 1.15 1.92
CA LEU A 94 18.01 1.86 0.89
C LEU A 94 17.91 1.15 -0.45
N THR A 95 17.72 -0.16 -0.43
CA THR A 95 17.61 -1.03 -1.61
C THR A 95 16.34 -1.88 -1.53
N GLU A 96 15.93 -2.47 -2.65
CA GLU A 96 14.77 -3.37 -2.70
C GLU A 96 14.99 -4.63 -1.84
N ASP A 97 16.20 -5.12 -1.75
CA ASP A 97 16.55 -6.30 -0.94
C ASP A 97 16.40 -6.04 0.57
N GLU A 98 16.59 -4.79 0.98
CA GLU A 98 16.45 -4.36 2.38
C GLU A 98 15.01 -4.01 2.77
N MET A 99 14.08 -4.00 1.81
CA MET A 99 12.69 -3.67 2.08
C MET A 99 12.09 -4.60 3.13
N ASN A 100 11.47 -3.99 4.10
CA ASN A 100 10.85 -4.71 5.22
C ASN A 100 9.60 -5.50 4.81
N THR A 101 8.97 -5.15 3.69
CA THR A 101 7.69 -5.73 3.28
C THR A 101 7.83 -6.49 1.97
N LYS A 102 7.39 -7.73 1.98
CA LYS A 102 7.17 -8.53 0.78
C LYS A 102 5.66 -8.58 0.54
N PHE A 103 5.24 -8.37 -0.71
CA PHE A 103 3.82 -8.44 -1.07
C PHE A 103 3.62 -9.06 -2.45
N TYR A 104 2.53 -9.81 -2.59
CA TYR A 104 2.15 -10.51 -3.81
C TYR A 104 0.63 -10.43 -4.01
N ILE A 105 0.21 -10.39 -5.25
CA ILE A 105 -1.20 -10.41 -5.61
C ILE A 105 -1.60 -11.84 -5.94
N ARG A 106 -2.61 -12.38 -5.22
CA ARG A 106 -3.10 -13.78 -5.35
C ARG A 106 -2.05 -14.86 -5.04
N GLY A 107 -0.94 -14.51 -4.42
CA GLY A 107 0.09 -15.45 -4.01
C GLY A 107 1.30 -15.50 -4.94
N ILE A 108 2.19 -16.43 -4.66
CA ILE A 108 3.42 -16.63 -5.42
C ILE A 108 3.09 -17.54 -6.59
N THR A 109 3.17 -17.04 -7.81
CA THR A 109 2.81 -17.76 -9.04
C THR A 109 3.97 -18.53 -9.66
N SER A 110 5.21 -18.26 -9.24
CA SER A 110 6.42 -18.89 -9.77
C SER A 110 7.22 -19.58 -8.68
N PHE A 111 7.53 -20.86 -8.90
CA PHE A 111 8.42 -21.64 -8.02
C PHE A 111 9.90 -21.27 -8.18
N GLN A 112 10.27 -20.57 -9.24
CA GLN A 112 11.66 -20.49 -9.66
C GLN A 112 12.42 -19.27 -9.16
N SER A 113 11.77 -18.20 -8.81
CA SER A 113 12.43 -17.02 -8.23
C SER A 113 11.41 -16.05 -7.67
N SER A 114 11.65 -15.54 -6.48
CA SER A 114 10.84 -14.46 -5.89
C SER A 114 10.84 -13.16 -6.73
N ALA A 115 11.86 -12.93 -7.54
CA ALA A 115 11.96 -11.77 -8.42
C ALA A 115 10.93 -11.74 -9.55
N ASN A 116 10.50 -12.93 -10.03
CA ASN A 116 9.51 -13.04 -11.10
C ASN A 116 8.05 -13.04 -10.62
N SER A 117 7.80 -12.95 -9.33
CA SER A 117 6.46 -12.97 -8.74
C SER A 117 5.96 -11.59 -8.33
N ASP A 118 6.75 -10.55 -8.54
CA ASP A 118 6.41 -9.19 -8.19
C ASP A 118 5.31 -8.63 -9.10
N PRO A 119 4.34 -7.90 -8.54
CA PRO A 119 3.36 -7.20 -9.35
C PRO A 119 3.99 -6.04 -10.11
N LEU A 120 3.43 -5.70 -11.27
CA LEU A 120 3.78 -4.49 -12.00
C LEU A 120 3.27 -3.28 -11.22
N ILE A 121 4.11 -2.30 -10.98
CA ILE A 121 3.77 -1.08 -10.27
C ILE A 121 3.81 0.09 -11.27
N LEU A 122 2.73 0.84 -11.33
CA LEU A 122 2.60 2.03 -12.17
C LEU A 122 2.23 3.21 -11.28
N ILE A 123 3.08 4.23 -11.27
CA ILE A 123 2.81 5.51 -10.61
C ILE A 123 2.61 6.55 -11.71
N ASP A 124 1.42 7.14 -11.77
CA ASP A 124 1.01 8.07 -12.83
C ASP A 124 1.22 7.53 -14.25
N GLY A 125 1.06 6.22 -14.42
CA GLY A 125 1.24 5.53 -15.69
C GLY A 125 2.69 5.17 -16.03
N VAL A 126 3.66 5.54 -15.18
CA VAL A 126 5.08 5.21 -15.35
C VAL A 126 5.41 3.99 -14.49
N GLU A 127 6.11 3.03 -15.09
CA GLU A 127 6.60 1.87 -14.35
C GLU A 127 7.62 2.27 -13.31
N SER A 128 7.40 1.79 -12.10
CA SER A 128 8.15 2.17 -10.91
C SER A 128 8.54 0.94 -10.10
N SER A 129 9.58 1.09 -9.30
CA SER A 129 10.07 0.05 -8.39
C SER A 129 9.24 -0.04 -7.11
N LYS A 130 9.38 -1.15 -6.39
CA LYS A 130 8.82 -1.29 -5.04
C LYS A 130 9.38 -0.23 -4.07
N LEU A 131 10.64 0.14 -4.25
CA LEU A 131 11.29 1.13 -3.43
C LEU A 131 10.67 2.53 -3.64
N GLU A 132 10.36 2.89 -4.88
CA GLU A 132 9.67 4.15 -5.17
C GLU A 132 8.27 4.15 -4.58
N LEU A 133 7.54 3.04 -4.71
CA LEU A 133 6.23 2.88 -4.09
C LEU A 133 6.29 3.00 -2.56
N SER A 134 7.32 2.43 -1.91
CA SER A 134 7.46 2.47 -0.45
C SER A 134 7.67 3.88 0.10
N ARG A 135 8.27 4.75 -0.70
CA ARG A 135 8.58 6.14 -0.35
C ARG A 135 7.46 7.13 -0.63
N LEU A 136 6.38 6.69 -1.29
CA LEU A 136 5.24 7.56 -1.53
C LEU A 136 4.55 7.94 -0.23
N VAL A 137 4.24 9.20 -0.12
CA VAL A 137 3.46 9.75 0.99
C VAL A 137 1.98 9.54 0.70
N VAL A 138 1.25 8.96 1.65
CA VAL A 138 -0.18 8.63 1.47
C VAL A 138 -1.01 9.86 1.12
N GLU A 139 -0.63 11.03 1.63
CA GLU A 139 -1.30 12.30 1.41
C GLU A 139 -1.22 12.77 -0.05
N ASP A 140 -0.18 12.36 -0.78
CA ASP A 140 0.01 12.72 -2.19
C ASP A 140 -0.75 11.77 -3.13
N ILE A 141 -1.29 10.67 -2.61
CA ILE A 141 -2.04 9.70 -3.39
C ILE A 141 -3.48 10.19 -3.57
N GLU A 142 -3.94 10.25 -4.81
CA GLU A 142 -5.33 10.49 -5.18
C GLU A 142 -6.11 9.17 -5.21
N SER A 143 -5.58 8.17 -5.91
CA SER A 143 -6.19 6.84 -6.00
C SER A 143 -5.17 5.72 -5.96
N PHE A 144 -5.55 4.60 -5.35
CA PHE A 144 -4.77 3.37 -5.29
C PHE A 144 -5.65 2.21 -5.74
N SER A 145 -5.29 1.57 -6.84
CA SER A 145 -6.07 0.47 -7.41
C SER A 145 -5.20 -0.75 -7.67
N VAL A 146 -5.74 -1.93 -7.38
CA VAL A 146 -5.08 -3.21 -7.61
C VAL A 146 -5.87 -4.03 -8.60
N LEU A 147 -5.27 -4.30 -9.75
CA LEU A 147 -5.82 -5.16 -10.78
C LEU A 147 -5.34 -6.60 -10.55
N LYS A 148 -6.29 -7.47 -10.32
CA LYS A 148 -6.00 -8.87 -9.93
C LYS A 148 -6.34 -9.88 -11.01
N ASP A 149 -7.31 -9.57 -11.87
CA ASP A 149 -7.80 -10.50 -12.89
C ASP A 149 -7.00 -10.40 -14.18
N ALA A 150 -6.91 -11.55 -14.87
CA ALA A 150 -6.24 -11.63 -16.17
C ALA A 150 -6.84 -10.68 -17.21
N SER A 151 -8.14 -10.44 -17.20
CA SER A 151 -8.80 -9.48 -18.09
C SER A 151 -8.33 -8.04 -17.84
N ALA A 152 -8.19 -7.67 -16.56
CA ALA A 152 -7.71 -6.34 -16.19
C ALA A 152 -6.22 -6.16 -16.46
N THR A 153 -5.44 -7.23 -16.29
CA THR A 153 -3.98 -7.21 -16.48
C THR A 153 -3.54 -7.46 -17.92
N ALA A 154 -4.44 -7.98 -18.78
CA ALA A 154 -4.14 -8.30 -20.18
C ALA A 154 -3.59 -7.09 -20.98
N MET A 155 -4.00 -5.88 -20.61
CA MET A 155 -3.54 -4.65 -21.26
C MET A 155 -2.04 -4.37 -21.00
N TYR A 156 -1.46 -4.98 -19.98
CA TYR A 156 -0.05 -4.83 -19.62
C TYR A 156 0.81 -6.02 -20.07
N GLY A 157 0.20 -6.95 -20.83
CA GLY A 157 0.87 -8.12 -21.38
C GLY A 157 1.48 -9.02 -20.30
N ALA A 158 2.59 -9.68 -20.63
CA ALA A 158 3.27 -10.61 -19.71
C ALA A 158 3.72 -9.97 -18.39
N ARG A 159 4.00 -8.67 -18.39
CA ARG A 159 4.42 -7.92 -17.19
C ARG A 159 3.30 -7.77 -16.16
N GLY A 160 2.04 -7.78 -16.60
CA GLY A 160 0.87 -7.75 -15.73
C GLY A 160 0.44 -9.12 -15.18
N ALA A 161 1.13 -10.21 -15.53
CA ALA A 161 0.73 -11.57 -15.16
C ALA A 161 0.60 -11.79 -13.64
N ASN A 162 1.42 -11.12 -12.85
CA ASN A 162 1.41 -11.20 -11.39
C ASN A 162 0.50 -10.16 -10.74
N GLY A 163 -0.34 -9.49 -11.54
CA GLY A 163 -1.18 -8.36 -11.11
C GLY A 163 -0.51 -7.02 -11.33
N VAL A 164 -1.32 -5.96 -11.26
CA VAL A 164 -0.87 -4.58 -11.49
C VAL A 164 -1.34 -3.70 -10.35
N ILE A 165 -0.45 -2.88 -9.83
CA ILE A 165 -0.75 -1.81 -8.87
C ILE A 165 -0.73 -0.50 -9.62
N LEU A 166 -1.85 0.22 -9.61
CA LEU A 166 -1.99 1.55 -10.19
C LEU A 166 -2.07 2.57 -9.06
N VAL A 167 -1.16 3.50 -9.07
CA VAL A 167 -1.17 4.65 -8.16
C VAL A 167 -1.29 5.91 -8.98
N THR A 168 -2.26 6.75 -8.66
CA THR A 168 -2.39 8.09 -9.23
C THR A 168 -2.11 9.10 -8.13
N THR A 169 -1.22 10.04 -8.40
CA THR A 169 -0.91 11.12 -7.47
C THR A 169 -1.82 12.32 -7.70
N LYS A 170 -2.00 13.11 -6.66
CA LYS A 170 -2.79 14.34 -6.72
C LYS A 170 -2.13 15.34 -7.65
N LYS A 171 -2.93 15.92 -8.53
CA LYS A 171 -2.49 17.00 -9.42
C LYS A 171 -2.76 18.35 -8.78
N GLY A 172 -1.92 19.32 -9.11
CA GLY A 172 -2.15 20.71 -8.71
C GLY A 172 -3.38 21.26 -9.42
N GLU A 173 -4.20 22.01 -8.67
CA GLU A 173 -5.36 22.73 -9.20
C GLU A 173 -5.02 24.22 -9.40
N GLU A 174 -5.46 24.80 -10.54
CA GLU A 174 -5.28 26.20 -10.79
C GLU A 174 -6.12 27.07 -9.81
N GLY A 175 -5.53 28.13 -9.28
CA GLY A 175 -6.23 29.13 -8.49
C GLY A 175 -6.30 28.88 -6.99
N SER A 176 -5.84 27.73 -6.48
CA SER A 176 -5.83 27.45 -5.04
C SER A 176 -4.43 27.09 -4.55
N VAL A 177 -3.94 27.84 -3.56
CA VAL A 177 -2.70 27.49 -2.88
C VAL A 177 -3.05 26.90 -1.52
N TYR A 178 -2.78 25.61 -1.34
CA TYR A 178 -2.90 24.93 -0.05
C TYR A 178 -1.51 24.68 0.51
N THR A 179 -1.31 25.06 1.74
CA THR A 179 -0.08 24.71 2.47
C THR A 179 -0.46 23.78 3.61
N THR A 180 0.04 22.56 3.57
CA THR A 180 -0.13 21.60 4.64
C THR A 180 1.23 21.33 5.27
N ALA A 181 1.33 21.48 6.58
CA ALA A 181 2.51 21.11 7.35
C ALA A 181 2.16 19.96 8.28
N ARG A 182 2.90 18.83 8.17
CA ARG A 182 2.75 17.68 9.04
C ARG A 182 4.10 17.36 9.67
N TYR A 183 4.09 17.14 10.97
CA TYR A 183 5.25 16.69 11.72
C TYR A 183 4.93 15.36 12.39
N GLU A 184 5.72 14.34 12.10
CA GLU A 184 5.57 13.02 12.69
C GLU A 184 6.89 12.57 13.30
N VAL A 185 6.82 12.02 14.50
CA VAL A 185 7.94 11.35 15.15
C VAL A 185 7.57 9.88 15.35
N VAL A 186 8.32 9.00 14.73
CA VAL A 186 8.15 7.56 14.87
C VAL A 186 9.33 7.01 15.64
N VAL A 187 9.06 6.34 16.76
CA VAL A 187 10.08 5.64 17.55
C VAL A 187 9.86 4.15 17.40
N SER A 188 10.77 3.50 16.68
CA SER A 188 10.76 2.04 16.50
C SER A 188 11.66 1.38 17.53
N ARG A 189 11.14 0.32 18.16
CA ARG A 189 11.92 -0.52 19.07
C ARG A 189 11.73 -1.98 18.69
N PRO A 190 12.77 -2.83 18.82
CA PRO A 190 12.59 -4.26 18.63
C PRO A 190 11.58 -4.79 19.66
N THR A 191 10.66 -5.64 19.23
CA THR A 191 9.65 -6.27 20.08
C THR A 191 10.25 -7.38 20.95
N LYS A 192 11.39 -7.93 20.52
CA LYS A 192 12.12 -8.96 21.22
C LYS A 192 13.61 -8.76 20.97
N GLU A 193 14.39 -8.72 22.03
CA GLU A 193 15.84 -8.81 21.95
C GLU A 193 16.23 -10.29 21.83
N ILE A 194 17.21 -10.55 20.96
CA ILE A 194 17.74 -11.90 20.79
C ILE A 194 18.89 -12.04 21.78
N ASP A 195 18.71 -12.90 22.77
CA ASP A 195 19.80 -13.29 23.66
C ASP A 195 20.81 -14.12 22.88
N VAL A 196 21.97 -13.54 22.66
CA VAL A 196 23.07 -14.22 21.98
C VAL A 196 23.92 -14.90 23.04
N VAL A 197 24.18 -16.17 22.81
CA VAL A 197 25.05 -16.97 23.69
C VAL A 197 26.46 -16.37 23.69
N ASP A 198 27.11 -16.34 24.82
CA ASP A 198 28.49 -15.86 24.94
C ASP A 198 29.45 -16.62 24.00
N PRO A 199 30.50 -15.97 23.50
CA PRO A 199 31.42 -16.57 22.52
C PRO A 199 32.02 -17.91 22.95
N ILE A 200 32.31 -18.07 24.23
CA ILE A 200 32.92 -19.29 24.79
C ILE A 200 31.93 -20.46 24.72
N THR A 201 30.71 -20.23 25.19
CA THR A 201 29.64 -21.22 25.12
C THR A 201 29.32 -21.58 23.67
N TYR A 202 29.27 -20.60 22.77
CA TYR A 202 29.09 -20.84 21.34
C TYR A 202 30.18 -21.76 20.77
N MET A 203 31.44 -21.48 21.04
CA MET A 203 32.56 -22.28 20.55
C MET A 203 32.54 -23.72 21.08
N LYS A 204 32.19 -23.90 22.37
CA LYS A 204 32.04 -25.23 23.00
C LYS A 204 30.89 -26.01 22.37
N MET A 205 29.72 -25.40 22.22
CA MET A 205 28.53 -26.02 21.61
C MET A 205 28.76 -26.37 20.14
N TYR A 206 29.43 -25.48 19.40
CA TYR A 206 29.77 -25.72 17.99
C TYR A 206 30.70 -26.93 17.84
N ASN A 207 31.75 -27.02 18.65
CA ASN A 207 32.62 -28.17 18.67
C ASN A 207 31.88 -29.48 19.01
N GLN A 208 31.01 -29.43 20.01
CA GLN A 208 30.17 -30.55 20.40
C GLN A 208 29.25 -31.00 19.28
N ALA A 209 28.65 -30.06 18.54
CA ALA A 209 27.81 -30.37 17.40
C ALA A 209 28.55 -31.04 16.26
N ILE A 210 29.79 -30.63 15.96
CA ILE A 210 30.63 -31.27 14.93
C ILE A 210 31.03 -32.69 15.37
N MET A 211 31.48 -32.84 16.62
CA MET A 211 31.88 -34.15 17.13
C MET A 211 30.72 -35.12 17.26
N GLY A 212 29.50 -34.62 17.55
CA GLY A 212 28.30 -35.45 17.63
C GLY A 212 27.72 -35.89 16.30
N ARG A 213 28.03 -35.18 15.20
CA ARG A 213 27.56 -35.53 13.84
C ARG A 213 28.46 -36.51 13.10
N SER A 214 29.71 -36.60 13.47
CA SER A 214 30.71 -37.44 12.80
C SER A 214 31.67 -38.01 13.83
N ASN A 215 31.86 -39.35 13.83
CA ASN A 215 32.87 -40.00 14.66
C ASN A 215 34.29 -39.58 14.37
N ALA A 216 34.52 -38.84 13.27
CA ALA A 216 35.81 -38.30 12.85
C ALA A 216 35.80 -36.74 12.89
N GLY A 217 34.83 -36.14 13.56
CA GLY A 217 34.69 -34.69 13.64
C GLY A 217 35.89 -34.06 14.35
N VAL A 218 36.61 -33.18 13.63
CA VAL A 218 37.72 -32.39 14.24
C VAL A 218 37.09 -31.10 14.79
N PRO A 219 37.34 -30.76 16.06
CA PRO A 219 36.84 -29.52 16.65
C PRO A 219 37.36 -28.32 15.86
N LYS A 220 36.49 -27.38 15.52
CA LYS A 220 36.87 -26.15 14.80
C LYS A 220 37.69 -25.19 15.68
N TYR A 221 37.34 -25.14 16.94
CA TYR A 221 37.98 -24.27 17.92
C TYR A 221 38.85 -25.10 18.86
N SER A 222 40.14 -24.82 18.90
CA SER A 222 41.05 -25.52 19.83
C SER A 222 40.79 -25.08 21.28
N VAL A 223 41.13 -25.95 22.22
CA VAL A 223 40.96 -25.65 23.67
C VAL A 223 41.80 -24.43 24.07
N GLU A 224 43.00 -24.27 23.51
CA GLU A 224 43.84 -23.08 23.73
C GLU A 224 43.17 -21.79 23.25
N TYR A 225 42.52 -21.84 22.06
CA TYR A 225 41.82 -20.69 21.51
C TYR A 225 40.62 -20.28 22.39
N ILE A 226 39.88 -21.25 22.85
CA ILE A 226 38.70 -21.02 23.74
C ILE A 226 39.19 -20.42 25.09
N ASN A 227 40.28 -20.95 25.66
CA ASN A 227 40.82 -20.46 26.94
C ASN A 227 41.38 -19.04 26.81
N ARG A 228 42.02 -18.72 25.68
CA ARG A 228 42.54 -17.37 25.40
C ARG A 228 41.43 -16.32 25.20
N THR A 229 40.27 -16.75 24.72
CA THR A 229 39.14 -15.86 24.59
C THR A 229 38.39 -15.65 25.92
N ALA A 230 38.64 -16.54 26.89
CA ALA A 230 38.08 -16.47 28.23
C ALA A 230 38.85 -15.57 29.22
N SER A 231 40.10 -15.25 28.88
CA SER A 231 40.97 -14.31 29.64
C SER A 231 40.84 -12.87 29.11
#